data_8221517c74e0450a9c39286bd85195e1
#
_entry.id   8221517c74e0450a9c39286bd85195e1
#
_cell.length_a   1.000
_cell.length_b   1.000
_cell.length_c   1.000
_cell.angle_alpha   90.00
_cell.angle_beta   90.00
_cell.angle_gamma   90.00
#
_symmetry.space_group_name_H-M   'P 1'
#
loop_
_entity.id
_entity.type
_entity.pdbx_description
1 polymer ?
#
loop_
_entity_poly.entity_id
_entity_poly.type
_entity_poly.pdbx_seq_one_letter_code
_entity_poly.pdbx_strand_id
1 'polypeptide(L)'
;SIFFGALLNRGDAWRWFALNVGHWHLHGFGYFTIVTKENEIAGLCGIWFPEGWPEPELGWVVFENFEGKGIAYEAAQAVRSWAYSKLEFTTITSNIVPENKRSITLAKRLNATFEKEYHNDNMGLCYMYRHPSPEDIKN
;
A
#
# COMPACT_ATOMS: atom_id res chain seq x y z
N SER A 1 -6.63 -2.96 2.33
CA SER A 1 -6.23 -2.66 3.70
C SER A 1 -7.45 -2.47 4.57
N ILE A 2 -7.27 -2.70 5.87
CA ILE A 2 -8.38 -2.57 6.83
C ILE A 2 -8.90 -1.13 6.89
N PHE A 3 -8.06 -0.17 6.58
CA PHE A 3 -8.44 1.24 6.56
C PHE A 3 -9.61 1.47 5.60
N PHE A 4 -9.55 0.88 4.42
CA PHE A 4 -10.64 1.02 3.45
C PHE A 4 -11.86 0.20 3.83
N GLY A 5 -11.67 -0.91 4.52
CA GLY A 5 -12.79 -1.69 5.03
C GLY A 5 -13.65 -0.91 6.02
N ALA A 6 -13.09 0.14 6.62
CA ALA A 6 -13.81 0.99 7.56
C ALA A 6 -14.55 2.15 6.90
N LEU A 7 -14.36 2.38 5.60
CA LEU A 7 -15.03 3.47 4.88
C LEU A 7 -16.45 3.04 4.53
N LEU A 8 -17.40 3.46 5.35
CA LEU A 8 -18.78 3.00 5.25
C LEU A 8 -19.72 3.97 4.55
N ASN A 9 -19.27 5.19 4.25
CA ASN A 9 -20.15 6.19 3.65
C ASN A 9 -19.38 7.17 2.77
N ARG A 10 -20.15 7.97 2.04
CA ARG A 10 -19.60 8.96 1.11
C ARG A 10 -18.76 10.03 1.79
N GLY A 11 -19.13 10.43 2.99
CA GLY A 11 -18.37 11.43 3.75
C GLY A 11 -16.97 10.93 4.12
N ASP A 12 -16.88 9.67 4.55
CA ASP A 12 -15.59 9.07 4.87
C ASP A 12 -14.72 8.93 3.61
N ALA A 13 -15.32 8.54 2.51
CA ALA A 13 -14.62 8.43 1.23
C ALA A 13 -14.08 9.79 0.79
N TRP A 14 -14.88 10.84 0.94
CA TRP A 14 -14.46 12.20 0.60
C TRP A 14 -13.28 12.64 1.45
N ARG A 15 -13.34 12.38 2.77
CA ARG A 15 -12.26 12.75 3.67
C ARG A 15 -10.96 12.03 3.32
N TRP A 16 -11.07 10.75 3.00
CA TRP A 16 -9.89 9.99 2.59
C TRP A 16 -9.30 10.52 1.28
N PHE A 17 -10.17 10.85 0.32
CA PHE A 17 -9.74 11.42 -0.94
C PHE A 17 -9.00 12.75 -0.71
N ALA A 18 -9.56 13.61 0.12
CA ALA A 18 -8.94 14.89 0.45
C ALA A 18 -7.59 14.69 1.14
N LEU A 19 -7.51 13.70 2.03
CA LEU A 19 -6.25 13.35 2.69
C LEU A 19 -5.20 12.90 1.69
N ASN A 20 -5.59 12.06 0.72
CA ASN A 20 -4.66 11.60 -0.30
C ASN A 20 -4.17 12.75 -1.19
N VAL A 21 -5.05 13.66 -1.57
CA VAL A 21 -4.67 14.87 -2.33
C VAL A 21 -3.66 15.69 -1.55
N GLY A 22 -3.93 15.92 -0.26
CA GLY A 22 -3.01 16.65 0.61
C GLY A 22 -1.67 15.93 0.75
N HIS A 23 -1.71 14.61 0.88
CA HIS A 23 -0.51 13.80 1.00
C HIS A 23 0.38 13.94 -0.25
N TRP A 24 -0.23 13.88 -1.44
CA TRP A 24 0.51 14.11 -2.68
C TRP A 24 1.15 15.50 -2.71
N HIS A 25 0.40 16.50 -2.26
CA HIS A 25 0.90 17.87 -2.24
C HIS A 25 2.09 18.03 -1.29
N LEU A 26 1.97 17.45 -0.09
CA LEU A 26 2.99 17.61 0.96
C LEU A 26 4.23 16.75 0.74
N HIS A 27 4.05 15.55 0.22
CA HIS A 27 5.15 14.58 0.06
C HIS A 27 5.62 14.39 -1.37
N GLY A 28 4.82 14.72 -2.37
CA GLY A 28 5.14 14.42 -3.77
C GLY A 28 4.85 12.96 -4.14
N PHE A 29 4.17 12.22 -3.28
CA PHE A 29 3.71 10.85 -3.55
C PHE A 29 2.48 10.55 -2.71
N GLY A 30 1.80 9.47 -3.03
CA GLY A 30 0.58 9.05 -2.36
C GLY A 30 0.01 7.84 -3.08
N TYR A 31 -1.30 7.65 -3.00
CA TYR A 31 -1.98 6.54 -3.66
C TYR A 31 -2.35 6.90 -5.10
N PHE A 32 -2.09 5.94 -5.99
CA PHE A 32 -2.58 5.96 -7.37
C PHE A 32 -3.88 5.17 -7.46
N THR A 33 -4.72 5.52 -8.42
CA THR A 33 -5.88 4.71 -8.77
C THR A 33 -5.43 3.60 -9.73
N ILE A 34 -5.83 2.36 -9.44
CA ILE A 34 -5.57 1.24 -10.33
C ILE A 34 -6.70 1.16 -11.35
N VAL A 35 -6.34 1.24 -12.63
CA VAL A 35 -7.32 1.17 -13.73
C VAL A 35 -6.99 -0.04 -14.60
N THR A 36 -8.00 -0.85 -14.91
CA THR A 36 -7.83 -2.03 -15.74
C THR A 36 -7.73 -1.65 -17.22
N LYS A 37 -7.37 -2.62 -18.06
CA LYS A 37 -7.33 -2.43 -19.52
C LYS A 37 -8.69 -2.07 -20.10
N GLU A 38 -9.77 -2.50 -19.42
CA GLU A 38 -11.14 -2.18 -19.80
C GLU A 38 -11.59 -0.83 -19.24
N ASN A 39 -10.65 -0.06 -18.66
CA ASN A 39 -10.90 1.25 -18.11
C ASN A 39 -11.82 1.25 -16.88
N GLU A 40 -11.75 0.17 -16.10
CA GLU A 40 -12.49 0.05 -14.85
C GLU A 40 -11.59 0.37 -13.66
N ILE A 41 -12.14 0.97 -12.62
CA ILE A 41 -11.39 1.28 -11.39
C ILE A 41 -11.38 0.04 -10.51
N ALA A 42 -10.19 -0.53 -10.32
CA ALA A 42 -10.04 -1.78 -9.58
C ALA A 42 -9.57 -1.60 -8.14
N GLY A 43 -8.99 -0.46 -7.81
CA GLY A 43 -8.48 -0.22 -6.46
C GLY A 43 -7.47 0.91 -6.42
N LEU A 44 -6.64 0.87 -5.40
CA LEU A 44 -5.64 1.89 -5.12
C LEU A 44 -4.32 1.23 -4.72
N CYS A 45 -3.21 1.86 -5.07
CA CYS A 45 -1.89 1.39 -4.66
C CYS A 45 -0.94 2.58 -4.63
N GLY A 46 -0.10 2.66 -3.61
CA GLY A 46 0.81 3.80 -3.53
C GLY A 46 1.75 3.75 -2.36
N ILE A 47 2.48 4.84 -2.20
CA ILE A 47 3.41 5.05 -1.09
C ILE A 47 2.75 6.02 -0.11
N TRP A 48 2.71 5.61 1.16
CA TRP A 48 1.96 6.31 2.20
C TRP A 48 2.86 6.60 3.41
N PHE A 49 2.92 7.86 3.79
CA PHE A 49 3.77 8.24 4.91
C PHE A 49 3.18 9.45 5.65
N PRO A 50 1.97 9.31 6.21
CA PRO A 50 1.40 10.41 6.98
C PRO A 50 2.07 10.52 8.34
N GLU A 51 1.81 11.60 9.03
CA GLU A 51 2.28 11.79 10.38
C GLU A 51 1.86 10.61 11.26
N GLY A 52 2.80 10.09 12.04
CA GLY A 52 2.56 8.94 12.89
C GLY A 52 2.98 7.60 12.31
N TRP A 53 3.27 7.53 11.01
CA TRP A 53 3.82 6.30 10.40
C TRP A 53 5.32 6.23 10.67
N PRO A 54 5.84 5.06 11.05
CA PRO A 54 7.28 4.92 11.34
C PRO A 54 8.16 5.02 10.11
N GLU A 55 7.68 4.54 8.97
CA GLU A 55 8.42 4.53 7.72
C GLU A 55 7.45 4.64 6.54
N PRO A 56 7.93 5.06 5.36
CA PRO A 56 7.10 5.02 4.16
C PRO A 56 6.61 3.60 3.89
N GLU A 57 5.35 3.50 3.53
CA GLU A 57 4.66 2.24 3.35
C GLU A 57 4.20 2.06 1.91
N LEU A 58 4.41 0.86 1.35
CA LEU A 58 3.75 0.44 0.13
C LEU A 58 2.41 -0.20 0.53
N GLY A 59 1.33 0.46 0.16
CA GLY A 59 -0.02 0.01 0.48
C GLY A 59 -0.82 -0.32 -0.77
N TRP A 60 -1.83 -1.17 -0.61
CA TRP A 60 -2.70 -1.58 -1.71
C TRP A 60 -4.10 -1.89 -1.20
N VAL A 61 -5.06 -1.63 -2.06
CA VAL A 61 -6.46 -2.02 -1.88
C VAL A 61 -6.97 -2.43 -3.25
N VAL A 62 -7.55 -3.63 -3.35
CA VAL A 62 -8.23 -4.06 -4.56
C VAL A 62 -9.67 -4.33 -4.20
N PHE A 63 -10.59 -3.77 -4.98
CA PHE A 63 -12.01 -3.91 -4.71
C PHE A 63 -12.46 -5.35 -4.97
N GLU A 64 -13.49 -5.78 -4.25
CA GLU A 64 -13.92 -7.18 -4.21
C GLU A 64 -14.08 -7.81 -5.59
N ASN A 65 -14.70 -7.10 -6.52
CA ASN A 65 -14.95 -7.64 -7.87
C ASN A 65 -13.68 -7.92 -8.67
N PHE A 66 -12.54 -7.39 -8.23
CA PHE A 66 -11.27 -7.51 -8.94
C PHE A 66 -10.25 -8.38 -8.20
N GLU A 67 -10.65 -8.97 -7.08
CA GLU A 67 -9.76 -9.83 -6.31
C GLU A 67 -9.46 -11.14 -7.05
N GLY A 68 -8.32 -11.72 -6.75
CA GLY A 68 -7.94 -13.01 -7.31
C GLY A 68 -7.44 -12.98 -8.75
N LYS A 69 -7.16 -11.80 -9.30
CA LYS A 69 -6.73 -11.64 -10.70
C LYS A 69 -5.29 -11.17 -10.85
N GLY A 70 -4.53 -11.11 -9.75
CA GLY A 70 -3.15 -10.66 -9.79
C GLY A 70 -2.96 -9.15 -9.90
N ILE A 71 -4.04 -8.39 -9.82
CA ILE A 71 -4.01 -6.94 -9.99
C ILE A 71 -3.19 -6.26 -8.89
N ALA A 72 -3.39 -6.64 -7.63
CA ALA A 72 -2.64 -6.05 -6.52
C ALA A 72 -1.14 -6.35 -6.64
N TYR A 73 -0.79 -7.55 -7.04
CA TYR A 73 0.61 -7.93 -7.22
C TYR A 73 1.28 -7.09 -8.31
N GLU A 74 0.62 -6.97 -9.45
CA GLU A 74 1.14 -6.18 -10.58
C GLU A 74 1.28 -4.70 -10.20
N ALA A 75 0.25 -4.13 -9.55
CA ALA A 75 0.27 -2.73 -9.13
C ALA A 75 1.36 -2.48 -8.10
N ALA A 76 1.50 -3.36 -7.11
CA ALA A 76 2.50 -3.21 -6.05
C ALA A 76 3.92 -3.28 -6.61
N GLN A 77 4.17 -4.19 -7.55
CA GLN A 77 5.48 -4.24 -8.22
C GLN A 77 5.78 -2.95 -8.96
N ALA A 78 4.82 -2.43 -9.70
CA ALA A 78 5.00 -1.20 -10.47
C ALA A 78 5.25 0.00 -9.57
N VAL A 79 4.48 0.15 -8.49
CA VAL A 79 4.63 1.26 -7.56
C VAL A 79 5.96 1.15 -6.82
N ARG A 80 6.35 -0.05 -6.39
CA ARG A 80 7.63 -0.25 -5.71
C ARG A 80 8.80 0.12 -6.61
N SER A 81 8.78 -0.32 -7.87
CA SER A 81 9.81 0.04 -8.84
C SER A 81 9.88 1.55 -9.05
N TRP A 82 8.74 2.19 -9.17
CA TRP A 82 8.66 3.64 -9.32
C TRP A 82 9.26 4.34 -8.10
N ALA A 83 8.92 3.89 -6.90
CA ALA A 83 9.43 4.49 -5.68
C ALA A 83 10.95 4.37 -5.58
N TYR A 84 11.50 3.23 -5.95
CA TYR A 84 12.94 3.03 -5.93
C TYR A 84 13.67 3.81 -7.01
N SER A 85 13.09 3.90 -8.21
CA SER A 85 13.77 4.56 -9.33
C SER A 85 13.57 6.07 -9.38
N LYS A 86 12.35 6.55 -9.03
CA LYS A 86 12.02 7.97 -9.18
C LYS A 86 12.04 8.72 -7.86
N LEU A 87 11.65 8.09 -6.77
CA LEU A 87 11.68 8.71 -5.44
C LEU A 87 12.99 8.42 -4.70
N GLU A 88 13.80 7.53 -5.24
CA GLU A 88 15.11 7.18 -4.69
C GLU A 88 15.04 6.57 -3.29
N PHE A 89 13.93 5.94 -2.94
CA PHE A 89 13.85 5.20 -1.69
C PHE A 89 14.79 3.99 -1.74
N THR A 90 15.39 3.67 -0.60
CA THR A 90 16.25 2.50 -0.47
C THR A 90 15.61 1.39 0.34
N THR A 91 14.51 1.70 1.02
CA THR A 91 13.77 0.75 1.85
C THR A 91 12.31 1.15 1.91
N ILE A 92 11.43 0.16 1.91
CA ILE A 92 9.98 0.36 1.99
C ILE A 92 9.41 -0.80 2.81
N THR A 93 8.38 -0.51 3.60
CA THR A 93 7.68 -1.54 4.38
C THR A 93 6.22 -1.62 3.95
N SER A 94 5.56 -2.69 4.34
CA SER A 94 4.10 -2.80 4.28
C SER A 94 3.61 -3.22 5.67
N ASN A 95 2.59 -2.54 6.17
CA ASN A 95 2.06 -2.75 7.50
C ASN A 95 0.69 -3.39 7.39
N ILE A 96 0.54 -4.59 7.93
CA ILE A 96 -0.63 -5.41 7.69
C ILE A 96 -1.18 -5.90 9.02
N VAL A 97 -2.50 -5.73 9.24
CA VAL A 97 -3.12 -6.30 10.44
C VAL A 97 -3.11 -7.83 10.33
N PRO A 98 -2.93 -8.55 11.45
CA PRO A 98 -2.79 -10.02 11.41
C PRO A 98 -3.95 -10.75 10.75
N GLU A 99 -5.15 -10.19 10.81
CA GLU A 99 -6.35 -10.80 10.24
C GLU A 99 -6.40 -10.73 8.73
N ASN A 100 -5.63 -9.84 8.13
CA ASN A 100 -5.65 -9.65 6.68
C ASN A 100 -4.72 -10.63 5.98
N LYS A 101 -5.16 -11.89 5.92
CA LYS A 101 -4.36 -12.99 5.38
C LYS A 101 -4.03 -12.81 3.90
N ARG A 102 -4.92 -12.21 3.14
CA ARG A 102 -4.71 -11.97 1.71
C ARG A 102 -3.53 -11.02 1.49
N SER A 103 -3.47 -9.93 2.25
CA SER A 103 -2.37 -8.98 2.13
C SER A 103 -1.04 -9.57 2.62
N ILE A 104 -1.07 -10.41 3.66
CA ILE A 104 0.12 -11.11 4.14
C ILE A 104 0.67 -12.02 3.03
N THR A 105 -0.20 -12.77 2.37
CA THR A 105 0.19 -13.63 1.26
C THR A 105 0.81 -12.81 0.12
N LEU A 106 0.20 -11.68 -0.19
CA LEU A 106 0.72 -10.79 -1.23
C LEU A 106 2.10 -10.23 -0.87
N ALA A 107 2.28 -9.79 0.39
CA ALA A 107 3.57 -9.28 0.84
C ALA A 107 4.66 -10.35 0.67
N LYS A 108 4.37 -11.59 1.03
CA LYS A 108 5.31 -12.70 0.87
C LYS A 108 5.62 -12.97 -0.60
N ARG A 109 4.60 -12.88 -1.45
CA ARG A 109 4.78 -13.07 -2.89
C ARG A 109 5.65 -11.97 -3.50
N LEU A 110 5.62 -10.78 -2.91
CA LEU A 110 6.49 -9.66 -3.30
C LEU A 110 7.90 -9.78 -2.71
N ASN A 111 8.18 -10.88 -2.03
CA ASN A 111 9.44 -11.17 -1.35
C ASN A 111 9.72 -10.25 -0.17
N ALA A 112 8.68 -9.65 0.39
CA ALA A 112 8.80 -8.92 1.63
C ALA A 112 8.90 -9.91 2.79
N THR A 113 9.68 -9.57 3.81
CA THR A 113 9.91 -10.45 4.96
C THR A 113 9.35 -9.82 6.22
N PHE A 114 8.78 -10.67 7.08
CA PHE A 114 8.29 -10.23 8.37
C PHE A 114 9.45 -9.70 9.20
N GLU A 115 9.29 -8.49 9.74
CA GLU A 115 10.32 -7.87 10.55
C GLU A 115 9.92 -7.80 12.02
N LYS A 116 8.71 -7.32 12.31
CA LYS A 116 8.26 -7.16 13.70
C LYS A 116 6.76 -6.89 13.80
N GLU A 117 6.23 -7.11 15.00
CA GLU A 117 4.92 -6.60 15.37
C GLU A 117 5.11 -5.21 15.98
N TYR A 118 4.13 -4.34 15.78
CA TYR A 118 4.10 -3.07 16.49
C TYR A 118 2.66 -2.54 16.56
N HIS A 119 2.45 -1.58 17.46
CA HIS A 119 1.16 -0.93 17.58
C HIS A 119 1.14 0.35 16.76
N ASN A 120 0.21 0.42 15.81
CA ASN A 120 -0.02 1.61 15.01
C ASN A 120 -1.24 2.32 15.59
N ASP A 121 -1.12 3.62 15.86
CA ASP A 121 -2.19 4.38 16.52
C ASP A 121 -3.48 4.40 15.73
N ASN A 122 -3.42 4.24 14.41
CA ASN A 122 -4.60 4.26 13.54
C ASN A 122 -5.14 2.87 13.21
N MET A 123 -4.27 1.85 13.16
CA MET A 123 -4.63 0.51 12.72
C MET A 123 -4.64 -0.54 13.83
N GLY A 124 -4.06 -0.23 14.99
CA GLY A 124 -3.88 -1.18 16.07
C GLY A 124 -2.66 -2.06 15.83
N LEU A 125 -2.74 -3.33 16.24
CA LEU A 125 -1.63 -4.27 16.06
C LEU A 125 -1.35 -4.49 14.59
N CYS A 126 -0.12 -4.31 14.17
CA CYS A 126 0.33 -4.52 12.80
C CYS A 126 1.56 -5.42 12.74
N TYR A 127 1.65 -6.16 11.65
CA TYR A 127 2.86 -6.85 11.25
C TYR A 127 3.57 -5.98 10.20
N MET A 128 4.83 -5.66 10.46
CA MET A 128 5.65 -4.93 9.49
C MET A 128 6.41 -5.93 8.63
N TYR A 129 6.22 -5.82 7.31
CA TYR A 129 6.97 -6.58 6.32
C TYR A 129 7.91 -5.64 5.60
N ARG A 130 9.19 -6.01 5.52
CA ARG A 130 10.21 -5.21 4.83
C ARG A 130 10.38 -5.75 3.42
N HIS A 131 10.25 -4.87 2.44
CA HIS A 131 10.48 -5.23 1.05
C HIS A 131 11.96 -5.37 0.75
N PRO A 132 12.34 -6.18 -0.25
CA PRO A 132 13.73 -6.24 -0.70
C PRO A 132 14.20 -4.87 -1.17
N SER A 133 15.47 -4.59 -0.99
CA SER A 133 16.08 -3.33 -1.43
C SER A 133 16.11 -3.26 -2.96
N PRO A 134 16.33 -2.05 -3.53
CA PRO A 134 16.49 -1.94 -4.99
C PRO A 134 17.57 -2.85 -5.55
N GLU A 135 18.65 -3.05 -4.81
CA GLU A 135 19.74 -3.92 -5.26
C GLU A 135 19.35 -5.39 -5.26
N ASP A 136 18.59 -5.83 -4.24
CA ASP A 136 18.13 -7.21 -4.14
C ASP A 136 17.16 -7.57 -5.25
N ILE A 137 16.33 -6.61 -5.67
CA ILE A 137 15.36 -6.84 -6.74
C ILE A 137 16.03 -7.00 -8.11
N LYS A 138 17.13 -6.32 -8.36
CA LYS A 138 17.84 -6.38 -9.63
C LYS A 138 18.44 -7.74 -9.91
N ASN A 139 18.58 -8.53 -8.90
CA ASN A 139 19.12 -9.87 -9.01
C ASN A 139 17.98 -10.89 -9.04
#